data_a8435f7fa84ecccd278b160bc77bc3ec
#
_entry.id   a8435f7fa84ecccd278b160bc77bc3ec
#
_cell.length_a   1.000
_cell.length_b   1.000
_cell.length_c   1.000
_cell.angle_alpha   90.00
_cell.angle_beta   90.00
_cell.angle_gamma   90.00
#
_symmetry.space_group_name_H-M   'P 1'
#
loop_
_entity.id
_entity.type
_entity.pdbx_description
1 polymer ?
#
loop_
_entity_poly.entity_id
_entity_poly.type
_entity_poly.pdbx_seq_one_letter_code
_entity_poly.pdbx_strand_id
1 'polypeptide(L)'
;MDYAKESLRLHKEWKGKIEVVATVPVENKDDLSLAYTPGVAQPCLEIQKDVEKSYELTRRHNLCLVVTDGSAVLGLGDIGPEAGMPVMEGKCALFKEFGDVDAFPLCIRSKDVDEIVNTVALLAGSFGGINLEDISAPRCFEIERKLKERCDIPVFHDDQHGTAVVTAAALLNALKFTGRKIEDIKVVMSGAGAAGSAIIKLLIELGLKNVIMCDRKGAIYEGREGLNEEKAKMAAITNREKQAGSLADVLKGADVFIGVSAPGTVTEEMVKTMAKDPILFPMANPVPEIMPDLAMKAGAAVVGTGRSDFPNQINNVLAFPGIFRGALDVRAKDINDPMNAAAAHAIANLIDESELRADYIIPDPFDPRVKEAVSAAVAKVARETGAARI
;
A
#
# COMPACT_ATOMS: atom_id res chain seq x y z
N MET A 1 -28.08 -0.79 0.02
CA MET A 1 -27.83 -0.21 1.37
C MET A 1 -27.13 1.13 1.19
N ASP A 2 -27.51 2.16 1.93
CA ASP A 2 -26.76 3.43 1.96
C ASP A 2 -25.60 3.29 2.96
N TYR A 3 -24.43 2.89 2.45
CA TYR A 3 -23.27 2.64 3.28
C TYR A 3 -22.78 3.88 4.04
N ALA A 4 -22.93 5.09 3.51
CA ALA A 4 -22.49 6.30 4.17
C ALA A 4 -23.31 6.60 5.44
N LYS A 5 -24.64 6.52 5.31
CA LYS A 5 -25.57 6.72 6.42
C LYS A 5 -25.42 5.63 7.48
N GLU A 6 -25.30 4.37 7.04
CA GLU A 6 -25.18 3.24 7.96
C GLU A 6 -23.84 3.24 8.68
N SER A 7 -22.75 3.55 7.99
CA SER A 7 -21.43 3.71 8.59
C SER A 7 -21.42 4.79 9.68
N LEU A 8 -22.04 5.95 9.43
CA LEU A 8 -22.13 7.01 10.46
C LEU A 8 -22.92 6.55 11.68
N ARG A 9 -24.01 5.78 11.48
CA ARG A 9 -24.79 5.20 12.57
C ARG A 9 -23.96 4.23 13.41
N LEU A 10 -23.28 3.31 12.74
CA LEU A 10 -22.46 2.28 13.38
C LEU A 10 -21.24 2.89 14.13
N HIS A 11 -20.58 3.91 13.57
CA HIS A 11 -19.47 4.58 14.27
C HIS A 11 -19.92 5.25 15.59
N LYS A 12 -21.17 5.74 15.67
CA LYS A 12 -21.74 6.25 16.92
C LYS A 12 -21.99 5.14 17.95
N GLU A 13 -22.36 3.94 17.51
CA GLU A 13 -22.59 2.78 18.37
C GLU A 13 -21.27 2.15 18.83
N TRP A 14 -20.32 1.95 17.91
CA TRP A 14 -19.02 1.36 18.20
C TRP A 14 -18.16 2.23 19.11
N LYS A 15 -18.25 3.55 18.98
CA LYS A 15 -17.41 4.54 19.71
C LYS A 15 -15.91 4.34 19.49
N GLY A 16 -15.55 3.83 18.34
CA GLY A 16 -14.20 3.43 17.94
C GLY A 16 -14.19 2.00 17.43
N LYS A 17 -13.13 1.60 16.70
CA LYS A 17 -12.98 0.28 16.08
C LYS A 17 -11.90 -0.57 16.74
N ILE A 18 -11.17 0.00 17.69
CA ILE A 18 -10.10 -0.67 18.41
C ILE A 18 -10.28 -0.50 19.91
N GLU A 19 -9.79 -1.46 20.66
CA GLU A 19 -9.66 -1.39 22.11
C GLU A 19 -8.30 -1.95 22.55
N VAL A 20 -7.86 -1.60 23.75
CA VAL A 20 -6.67 -2.16 24.37
C VAL A 20 -7.11 -3.13 25.46
N VAL A 21 -6.74 -4.40 25.32
CA VAL A 21 -7.09 -5.45 26.26
C VAL A 21 -5.85 -5.99 26.97
N ALA A 22 -5.99 -6.32 28.25
CA ALA A 22 -4.95 -7.04 28.97
C ALA A 22 -4.90 -8.51 28.50
N THR A 23 -3.71 -9.00 28.19
CA THR A 23 -3.48 -10.39 27.74
C THR A 23 -3.01 -11.30 28.87
N VAL A 24 -2.87 -10.76 30.09
CA VAL A 24 -2.44 -11.48 31.28
C VAL A 24 -3.50 -11.31 32.39
N PRO A 25 -3.69 -12.29 33.27
CA PRO A 25 -4.58 -12.17 34.42
C PRO A 25 -4.04 -11.14 35.43
N VAL A 26 -4.90 -10.40 36.09
CA VAL A 26 -4.63 -9.54 37.24
C VAL A 26 -5.81 -9.69 38.19
N GLU A 27 -5.98 -10.90 38.73
CA GLU A 27 -7.15 -11.29 39.54
C GLU A 27 -6.83 -11.40 41.04
N ASN A 28 -5.56 -11.51 41.39
CA ASN A 28 -5.09 -11.69 42.76
C ASN A 28 -3.76 -10.96 42.99
N LYS A 29 -3.25 -11.01 44.24
CA LYS A 29 -2.00 -10.33 44.62
C LYS A 29 -0.75 -10.93 43.93
N ASP A 30 -0.75 -12.20 43.67
CA ASP A 30 0.37 -12.85 42.98
C ASP A 30 0.42 -12.45 41.53
N ASP A 31 -0.71 -12.45 40.82
CA ASP A 31 -0.82 -11.93 39.45
C ASP A 31 -0.34 -10.49 39.36
N LEU A 32 -0.82 -9.62 40.28
CA LEU A 32 -0.40 -8.23 40.36
C LEU A 32 1.12 -8.10 40.58
N SER A 33 1.69 -8.94 41.45
CA SER A 33 3.13 -8.91 41.76
C SER A 33 3.98 -9.41 40.59
N LEU A 34 3.48 -10.32 39.77
CA LEU A 34 4.13 -10.81 38.56
C LEU A 34 3.99 -9.81 37.40
N ALA A 35 2.77 -9.29 37.18
CA ALA A 35 2.49 -8.38 36.06
C ALA A 35 3.04 -6.97 36.28
N TYR A 36 3.19 -6.53 37.56
CA TYR A 36 3.64 -5.18 37.87
C TYR A 36 4.71 -5.23 38.99
N THR A 37 4.47 -4.63 40.13
CA THR A 37 5.48 -4.51 41.22
C THR A 37 5.33 -5.63 42.22
N PRO A 38 6.42 -6.34 42.61
CA PRO A 38 7.85 -6.12 42.32
C PRO A 38 8.41 -6.85 41.08
N GLY A 39 7.70 -7.85 40.53
CA GLY A 39 8.22 -8.81 39.54
C GLY A 39 8.69 -8.14 38.24
N VAL A 40 8.01 -7.07 37.78
CA VAL A 40 8.33 -6.36 36.55
C VAL A 40 9.73 -5.74 36.49
N ALA A 41 10.40 -5.59 37.65
CA ALA A 41 11.76 -5.06 37.69
C ALA A 41 12.75 -6.00 36.95
N GLN A 42 12.54 -7.32 36.99
CA GLN A 42 13.47 -8.25 36.33
C GLN A 42 13.44 -8.15 34.79
N PRO A 43 12.30 -8.19 34.06
CA PRO A 43 12.29 -7.92 32.64
C PRO A 43 12.84 -6.53 32.25
N CYS A 44 12.61 -5.50 33.07
CA CYS A 44 13.22 -4.18 32.82
C CYS A 44 14.76 -4.24 32.84
N LEU A 45 15.35 -4.94 33.85
CA LEU A 45 16.80 -5.08 33.92
C LEU A 45 17.38 -5.93 32.79
N GLU A 46 16.63 -6.92 32.29
CA GLU A 46 17.05 -7.71 31.13
C GLU A 46 17.07 -6.85 29.86
N ILE A 47 16.03 -6.03 29.62
CA ILE A 47 15.97 -5.11 28.46
C ILE A 47 17.04 -4.00 28.59
N GLN A 48 17.32 -3.52 29.81
CA GLN A 48 18.39 -2.53 30.03
C GLN A 48 19.76 -3.06 29.63
N LYS A 49 20.03 -4.35 29.85
CA LYS A 49 21.29 -5.01 29.45
C LYS A 49 21.34 -5.26 27.93
N ASP A 50 20.21 -5.60 27.34
CA ASP A 50 20.09 -5.95 25.95
C ASP A 50 18.72 -5.49 25.41
N VAL A 51 18.72 -4.41 24.67
CA VAL A 51 17.51 -3.81 24.10
C VAL A 51 16.72 -4.74 23.17
N GLU A 52 17.40 -5.71 22.50
CA GLU A 52 16.73 -6.70 21.64
C GLU A 52 15.74 -7.57 22.41
N LYS A 53 15.96 -7.79 23.71
CA LYS A 53 15.00 -8.49 24.58
C LYS A 53 13.64 -7.79 24.70
N SER A 54 13.54 -6.52 24.32
CA SER A 54 12.24 -5.83 24.24
C SER A 54 11.28 -6.49 23.28
N TYR A 55 11.77 -7.14 22.23
CA TYR A 55 10.95 -7.92 21.29
C TYR A 55 10.45 -9.25 21.89
N GLU A 56 11.09 -9.78 22.92
CA GLU A 56 10.70 -11.02 23.60
C GLU A 56 9.82 -10.75 24.82
N LEU A 57 10.10 -9.65 25.52
CA LEU A 57 9.54 -9.37 26.85
C LEU A 57 8.42 -8.32 26.81
N THR A 58 8.13 -7.73 25.65
CA THR A 58 7.05 -6.76 25.47
C THR A 58 6.25 -7.02 24.20
N ARG A 59 5.15 -6.28 23.99
CA ARG A 59 4.33 -6.35 22.78
C ARG A 59 5.00 -5.73 21.57
N ARG A 60 6.20 -5.15 21.69
CA ARG A 60 6.96 -4.51 20.61
C ARG A 60 7.08 -5.41 19.37
N HIS A 61 7.27 -6.72 19.54
CA HIS A 61 7.42 -7.67 18.44
C HIS A 61 6.22 -7.72 17.49
N ASN A 62 5.03 -7.38 17.95
CA ASN A 62 3.78 -7.49 17.18
C ASN A 62 3.01 -6.18 17.08
N LEU A 63 3.59 -5.05 17.44
CA LEU A 63 2.90 -3.76 17.48
C LEU A 63 3.37 -2.83 16.36
N CYS A 64 2.46 -2.43 15.48
CA CYS A 64 2.69 -1.48 14.39
C CYS A 64 2.11 -0.11 14.72
N LEU A 65 2.85 0.96 14.43
CA LEU A 65 2.37 2.34 14.53
C LEU A 65 1.77 2.77 13.19
N VAL A 66 0.50 3.19 13.17
CA VAL A 66 -0.17 3.76 11.99
C VAL A 66 -0.18 5.27 12.10
N VAL A 67 0.53 5.96 11.21
CA VAL A 67 0.79 7.40 11.30
C VAL A 67 0.14 8.14 10.15
N THR A 68 -0.57 9.23 10.46
CA THR A 68 -1.10 10.17 9.47
C THR A 68 -0.99 11.63 9.94
N ASP A 69 -0.96 12.55 9.00
CA ASP A 69 -1.23 13.99 9.22
C ASP A 69 -2.61 14.41 8.68
N GLY A 70 -3.36 13.47 8.11
CA GLY A 70 -4.70 13.69 7.56
C GLY A 70 -4.75 14.55 6.31
N SER A 71 -3.64 14.66 5.55
CA SER A 71 -3.54 15.57 4.41
C SER A 71 -3.93 14.97 3.06
N ALA A 72 -4.21 13.66 2.99
CA ALA A 72 -4.57 12.96 1.73
C ALA A 72 -5.60 11.84 1.94
N VAL A 73 -6.64 12.07 2.74
CA VAL A 73 -7.57 11.04 3.19
C VAL A 73 -8.57 10.66 2.09
N LEU A 74 -8.51 9.41 1.61
CA LEU A 74 -9.52 8.68 0.81
C LEU A 74 -10.31 9.52 -0.23
N GLY A 75 -9.66 10.40 -0.99
CA GLY A 75 -10.36 11.27 -1.94
C GLY A 75 -11.07 12.48 -1.31
N LEU A 76 -11.07 12.60 0.02
CA LEU A 76 -11.54 13.79 0.74
C LEU A 76 -10.46 14.89 0.77
N GLY A 77 -9.20 14.49 0.55
CA GLY A 77 -8.07 15.40 0.57
C GLY A 77 -7.61 15.75 1.99
N ASP A 78 -7.26 17.00 2.20
CA ASP A 78 -6.76 17.51 3.48
C ASP A 78 -7.90 17.83 4.43
N ILE A 79 -8.23 16.90 5.29
CA ILE A 79 -9.30 17.04 6.30
C ILE A 79 -8.75 17.15 7.73
N GLY A 80 -7.42 17.07 7.89
CA GLY A 80 -6.75 17.14 9.17
C GLY A 80 -6.68 15.82 9.94
N PRO A 81 -5.81 15.78 10.97
CA PRO A 81 -5.48 14.54 11.66
C PRO A 81 -6.65 13.92 12.43
N GLU A 82 -7.45 14.74 13.15
CA GLU A 82 -8.55 14.21 13.94
C GLU A 82 -9.68 13.64 13.06
N ALA A 83 -9.96 14.27 11.92
CA ALA A 83 -10.95 13.78 10.97
C ALA A 83 -10.47 12.52 10.23
N GLY A 84 -9.14 12.28 10.16
CA GLY A 84 -8.53 11.07 9.64
C GLY A 84 -8.61 9.86 10.60
N MET A 85 -8.85 10.09 11.90
CA MET A 85 -8.84 9.01 12.93
C MET A 85 -9.75 7.82 12.58
N PRO A 86 -10.99 7.98 12.09
CA PRO A 86 -11.82 6.84 11.73
C PRO A 86 -11.20 5.94 10.66
N VAL A 87 -10.43 6.49 9.73
CA VAL A 87 -9.70 5.72 8.72
C VAL A 87 -8.54 4.97 9.37
N MET A 88 -7.78 5.63 10.23
CA MET A 88 -6.63 5.04 10.93
C MET A 88 -7.03 3.90 11.87
N GLU A 89 -8.14 4.04 12.60
CA GLU A 89 -8.71 2.92 13.37
C GLU A 89 -9.16 1.77 12.46
N GLY A 90 -9.74 2.08 11.31
CA GLY A 90 -10.06 1.08 10.29
C GLY A 90 -8.81 0.34 9.82
N LYS A 91 -7.72 1.06 9.53
CA LYS A 91 -6.44 0.46 9.16
C LYS A 91 -5.91 -0.47 10.26
N CYS A 92 -5.99 -0.06 11.53
CA CYS A 92 -5.59 -0.89 12.67
C CYS A 92 -6.43 -2.18 12.77
N ALA A 93 -7.74 -2.08 12.56
CA ALA A 93 -8.62 -3.25 12.54
C ALA A 93 -8.25 -4.22 11.40
N LEU A 94 -7.92 -3.70 10.20
CA LEU A 94 -7.47 -4.54 9.07
C LEU A 94 -6.12 -5.20 9.35
N PHE A 95 -5.18 -4.51 10.00
CA PHE A 95 -3.91 -5.11 10.46
C PHE A 95 -4.15 -6.31 11.36
N LYS A 96 -5.08 -6.18 12.30
CA LYS A 96 -5.40 -7.27 13.24
C LYS A 96 -6.09 -8.42 12.53
N GLU A 97 -7.14 -8.15 11.76
CA GLU A 97 -7.97 -9.19 11.13
C GLU A 97 -7.20 -9.98 10.07
N PHE A 98 -6.48 -9.30 9.20
CA PHE A 98 -5.82 -9.92 8.05
C PHE A 98 -4.33 -10.24 8.25
N GLY A 99 -3.70 -9.73 9.31
CA GLY A 99 -2.27 -9.94 9.57
C GLY A 99 -1.96 -10.51 10.95
N ASP A 100 -2.95 -10.52 11.86
CA ASP A 100 -2.74 -10.72 13.29
C ASP A 100 -1.64 -9.79 13.87
N VAL A 101 -1.56 -8.58 13.35
CA VAL A 101 -0.67 -7.51 13.80
C VAL A 101 -1.48 -6.54 14.64
N ASP A 102 -1.04 -6.31 15.87
CA ASP A 102 -1.61 -5.24 16.68
C ASP A 102 -1.16 -3.91 16.14
N ALA A 103 -2.07 -2.95 16.01
CA ALA A 103 -1.74 -1.65 15.45
C ALA A 103 -2.37 -0.53 16.28
N PHE A 104 -1.66 0.60 16.37
CA PHE A 104 -2.10 1.76 17.11
C PHE A 104 -2.04 3.02 16.25
N PRO A 105 -3.14 3.83 16.16
CA PRO A 105 -3.19 5.00 15.32
C PRO A 105 -2.55 6.22 16.00
N LEU A 106 -1.77 6.99 15.25
CA LEU A 106 -1.20 8.27 15.68
C LEU A 106 -1.47 9.35 14.63
N CYS A 107 -2.38 10.28 14.95
CA CYS A 107 -2.74 11.39 14.09
C CYS A 107 -1.99 12.65 14.55
N ILE A 108 -1.05 13.13 13.72
CA ILE A 108 -0.11 14.20 14.10
C ILE A 108 -0.62 15.55 13.61
N ARG A 109 -0.73 16.54 14.53
CA ARG A 109 -1.14 17.92 14.23
C ARG A 109 0.00 18.75 13.66
N SER A 110 0.69 18.23 12.66
CA SER A 110 1.71 18.99 11.94
C SER A 110 1.76 18.55 10.48
N LYS A 111 2.18 19.49 9.61
CA LYS A 111 2.54 19.25 8.21
C LYS A 111 4.02 19.50 7.96
N ASP A 112 4.76 19.84 8.99
CA ASP A 112 6.21 19.97 8.91
C ASP A 112 6.86 18.59 8.91
N VAL A 113 7.70 18.36 7.91
CA VAL A 113 8.38 17.07 7.71
C VAL A 113 9.25 16.69 8.89
N ASP A 114 10.02 17.65 9.41
CA ASP A 114 10.97 17.38 10.49
C ASP A 114 10.27 17.18 11.84
N GLU A 115 9.16 17.88 12.09
CA GLU A 115 8.32 17.65 13.28
C GLU A 115 7.70 16.24 13.25
N ILE A 116 7.14 15.82 12.11
CA ILE A 116 6.57 14.47 11.95
C ILE A 116 7.66 13.42 12.15
N VAL A 117 8.78 13.56 11.44
CA VAL A 117 9.91 12.60 11.51
C VAL A 117 10.48 12.53 12.93
N ASN A 118 10.68 13.66 13.60
CA ASN A 118 11.17 13.69 14.98
C ASN A 118 10.20 12.99 15.93
N THR A 119 8.91 13.30 15.83
CA THR A 119 7.86 12.69 16.68
C THR A 119 7.84 11.18 16.53
N VAL A 120 7.79 10.68 15.30
CA VAL A 120 7.71 9.25 15.02
C VAL A 120 8.99 8.51 15.42
N ALA A 121 10.16 9.08 15.13
CA ALA A 121 11.44 8.49 15.51
C ALA A 121 11.64 8.35 17.02
N LEU A 122 11.16 9.32 17.80
CA LEU A 122 11.20 9.25 19.27
C LEU A 122 10.29 8.13 19.83
N LEU A 123 9.23 7.77 19.14
CA LEU A 123 8.29 6.72 19.53
C LEU A 123 8.68 5.34 19.04
N ALA A 124 9.57 5.23 18.05
CA ALA A 124 9.90 3.99 17.33
C ALA A 124 10.34 2.84 18.26
N GLY A 125 10.98 3.16 19.40
CA GLY A 125 11.39 2.16 20.39
C GLY A 125 10.25 1.33 21.02
N SER A 126 9.00 1.80 20.90
CA SER A 126 7.82 1.10 21.43
C SER A 126 7.16 0.16 20.41
N PHE A 127 7.60 0.18 19.13
CA PHE A 127 6.96 -0.50 18.03
C PHE A 127 7.92 -1.44 17.29
N GLY A 128 7.36 -2.42 16.60
CA GLY A 128 8.09 -3.32 15.72
C GLY A 128 8.08 -2.85 14.25
N GLY A 129 7.19 -1.92 13.88
CA GLY A 129 7.08 -1.34 12.53
C GLY A 129 6.25 -0.07 12.51
N ILE A 130 6.36 0.67 11.40
CA ILE A 130 5.66 1.94 11.17
C ILE A 130 4.97 1.89 9.82
N ASN A 131 3.66 2.10 9.80
CA ASN A 131 2.86 2.32 8.61
C ASN A 131 2.52 3.80 8.47
N LEU A 132 2.93 4.42 7.37
CA LEU A 132 2.51 5.77 6.99
C LEU A 132 1.25 5.68 6.13
N GLU A 133 0.27 6.53 6.41
CA GLU A 133 -1.05 6.49 5.78
C GLU A 133 -1.58 7.88 5.49
N ASP A 134 -2.20 8.09 4.33
CA ASP A 134 -2.92 9.32 3.99
C ASP A 134 -2.08 10.62 4.14
N ILE A 135 -0.78 10.56 3.87
CA ILE A 135 0.14 11.70 3.87
C ILE A 135 0.36 12.16 2.43
N SER A 136 0.09 13.44 2.16
CA SER A 136 0.14 13.98 0.81
C SER A 136 1.56 14.07 0.22
N ALA A 137 1.68 13.75 -1.09
CA ALA A 137 2.87 14.03 -1.87
C ALA A 137 3.07 15.56 -2.06
N PRO A 138 4.33 16.08 -2.10
CA PRO A 138 5.58 15.32 -2.11
C PRO A 138 6.14 14.96 -0.72
N ARG A 139 5.54 15.47 0.38
CA ARG A 139 6.07 15.31 1.74
C ARG A 139 6.18 13.85 2.18
N CYS A 140 5.25 13.00 1.76
CA CYS A 140 5.26 11.57 2.10
C CYS A 140 6.56 10.88 1.70
N PHE A 141 7.16 11.22 0.57
CA PHE A 141 8.44 10.65 0.11
C PHE A 141 9.59 11.02 1.04
N GLU A 142 9.64 12.29 1.45
CA GLU A 142 10.70 12.79 2.33
C GLU A 142 10.56 12.23 3.74
N ILE A 143 9.34 12.17 4.26
CA ILE A 143 9.02 11.60 5.58
C ILE A 143 9.44 10.14 5.63
N GLU A 144 9.02 9.33 4.65
CA GLU A 144 9.39 7.92 4.59
C GLU A 144 10.90 7.73 4.54
N ARG A 145 11.58 8.42 3.63
CA ARG A 145 13.04 8.34 3.50
C ARG A 145 13.77 8.69 4.80
N LYS A 146 13.42 9.84 5.43
CA LYS A 146 14.04 10.28 6.68
C LYS A 146 13.76 9.31 7.84
N LEU A 147 12.57 8.71 7.90
CA LEU A 147 12.26 7.72 8.92
C LEU A 147 13.02 6.42 8.71
N LYS A 148 13.16 5.94 7.47
CA LYS A 148 14.00 4.77 7.14
C LYS A 148 15.48 4.98 7.52
N GLU A 149 15.98 6.20 7.41
CA GLU A 149 17.35 6.55 7.83
C GLU A 149 17.53 6.62 9.35
N ARG A 150 16.47 6.91 10.10
CA ARG A 150 16.54 7.19 11.55
C ARG A 150 16.01 6.07 12.43
N CYS A 151 15.13 5.22 11.88
CA CYS A 151 14.53 4.12 12.61
C CYS A 151 15.21 2.80 12.23
N ASP A 152 15.37 1.92 13.20
CA ASP A 152 15.92 0.58 13.01
C ASP A 152 14.81 -0.49 12.87
N ILE A 153 13.58 -0.05 12.66
CA ILE A 153 12.38 -0.87 12.38
C ILE A 153 11.81 -0.52 11.00
N PRO A 154 11.09 -1.44 10.34
CA PRO A 154 10.55 -1.18 9.01
C PRO A 154 9.59 0.00 8.99
N VAL A 155 9.74 0.86 7.99
CA VAL A 155 8.86 1.97 7.65
C VAL A 155 8.27 1.72 6.27
N PHE A 156 6.96 1.79 6.16
CA PHE A 156 6.24 1.46 4.94
C PHE A 156 5.10 2.47 4.73
N HIS A 157 4.99 3.02 3.53
CA HIS A 157 3.88 3.90 3.16
C HIS A 157 2.89 3.13 2.31
N ASP A 158 1.72 2.79 2.86
CA ASP A 158 0.77 1.89 2.20
C ASP A 158 0.19 2.46 0.91
N ASP A 159 -0.13 3.75 0.86
CA ASP A 159 -0.64 4.40 -0.37
C ASP A 159 0.35 4.33 -1.54
N GLN A 160 1.63 4.19 -1.25
CA GLN A 160 2.67 3.97 -2.26
C GLN A 160 2.85 2.49 -2.54
N HIS A 161 3.40 1.78 -1.56
CA HIS A 161 3.93 0.43 -1.74
C HIS A 161 2.83 -0.63 -1.72
N GLY A 162 1.82 -0.50 -0.84
CA GLY A 162 0.67 -1.42 -0.83
C GLY A 162 -0.11 -1.35 -2.14
N THR A 163 -0.39 -0.13 -2.63
CA THR A 163 -1.04 0.07 -3.92
C THR A 163 -0.20 -0.48 -5.08
N ALA A 164 1.13 -0.30 -5.03
CA ALA A 164 2.02 -0.86 -6.06
C ALA A 164 1.99 -2.40 -6.07
N VAL A 165 2.06 -3.04 -4.91
CA VAL A 165 2.05 -4.51 -4.77
C VAL A 165 0.77 -5.11 -5.32
N VAL A 166 -0.40 -4.60 -4.93
CA VAL A 166 -1.68 -5.17 -5.39
C VAL A 166 -1.93 -4.92 -6.88
N THR A 167 -1.50 -3.74 -7.39
CA THR A 167 -1.60 -3.44 -8.82
C THR A 167 -0.69 -4.36 -9.64
N ALA A 168 0.54 -4.58 -9.17
CA ALA A 168 1.47 -5.50 -9.81
C ALA A 168 0.94 -6.93 -9.81
N ALA A 169 0.39 -7.41 -8.69
CA ALA A 169 -0.22 -8.74 -8.60
C ALA A 169 -1.35 -8.93 -9.61
N ALA A 170 -2.28 -7.96 -9.68
CA ALA A 170 -3.37 -7.97 -10.65
C ALA A 170 -2.86 -7.95 -12.10
N LEU A 171 -1.85 -7.11 -12.39
CA LEU A 171 -1.28 -7.02 -13.73
C LEU A 171 -0.59 -8.31 -14.15
N LEU A 172 0.20 -8.95 -13.27
CA LEU A 172 0.84 -10.22 -13.56
C LEU A 172 -0.17 -11.29 -14.02
N ASN A 173 -1.30 -11.41 -13.35
CA ASN A 173 -2.35 -12.36 -13.72
C ASN A 173 -3.15 -11.92 -14.95
N ALA A 174 -3.43 -10.63 -15.12
CA ALA A 174 -4.07 -10.13 -16.33
C ALA A 174 -3.20 -10.38 -17.58
N LEU A 175 -1.88 -10.27 -17.45
CA LEU A 175 -0.93 -10.60 -18.51
C LEU A 175 -0.92 -12.10 -18.84
N LYS A 176 -0.90 -12.98 -17.83
CA LYS A 176 -1.04 -14.44 -18.03
C LYS A 176 -2.34 -14.75 -18.76
N PHE A 177 -3.47 -14.21 -18.29
CA PHE A 177 -4.79 -14.40 -18.90
C PHE A 177 -4.84 -13.96 -20.37
N THR A 178 -4.20 -12.82 -20.70
CA THR A 178 -4.18 -12.30 -22.09
C THR A 178 -3.02 -12.83 -22.94
N GLY A 179 -2.17 -13.72 -22.40
CA GLY A 179 -1.03 -14.30 -23.10
C GLY A 179 0.09 -13.30 -23.42
N ARG A 180 0.23 -12.24 -22.64
CA ARG A 180 1.25 -11.18 -22.82
C ARG A 180 2.39 -11.31 -21.84
N LYS A 181 3.55 -10.73 -22.20
CA LYS A 181 4.71 -10.63 -21.30
C LYS A 181 4.93 -9.17 -20.89
N ILE A 182 5.36 -8.96 -19.66
CA ILE A 182 5.54 -7.62 -19.10
C ILE A 182 6.57 -6.77 -19.86
N GLU A 183 7.59 -7.41 -20.41
CA GLU A 183 8.63 -6.74 -21.20
C GLU A 183 8.18 -6.23 -22.57
N ASP A 184 7.07 -6.75 -23.10
CA ASP A 184 6.59 -6.47 -24.47
C ASP A 184 5.43 -5.47 -24.51
N ILE A 185 4.81 -5.15 -23.37
CA ILE A 185 3.65 -4.29 -23.30
C ILE A 185 4.01 -2.81 -23.21
N LYS A 186 3.10 -1.95 -23.74
CA LYS A 186 3.08 -0.52 -23.50
C LYS A 186 2.09 -0.18 -22.41
N VAL A 187 2.56 0.38 -21.30
CA VAL A 187 1.73 0.87 -20.19
C VAL A 187 1.58 2.37 -20.25
N VAL A 188 0.37 2.87 -20.07
CA VAL A 188 0.09 4.30 -19.85
C VAL A 188 -0.48 4.48 -18.46
N MET A 189 0.19 5.32 -17.66
CA MET A 189 -0.16 5.64 -16.28
C MET A 189 -0.75 7.05 -16.18
N SER A 190 -1.97 7.18 -15.69
CA SER A 190 -2.57 8.47 -15.34
C SER A 190 -2.49 8.71 -13.84
N GLY A 191 -1.74 9.74 -13.45
CA GLY A 191 -1.45 10.07 -12.06
C GLY A 191 0.02 9.88 -11.71
N ALA A 192 0.75 10.99 -11.59
CA ALA A 192 2.17 11.03 -11.27
C ALA A 192 2.41 11.51 -9.82
N GLY A 193 1.57 11.03 -8.91
CA GLY A 193 1.69 11.20 -7.47
C GLY A 193 2.39 10.02 -6.79
N ALA A 194 2.18 9.88 -5.48
CA ALA A 194 2.81 8.86 -4.66
C ALA A 194 2.53 7.44 -5.17
N ALA A 195 1.26 7.06 -5.29
CA ALA A 195 0.86 5.74 -5.78
C ALA A 195 1.38 5.46 -7.20
N GLY A 196 1.17 6.39 -8.15
CA GLY A 196 1.59 6.18 -9.54
C GLY A 196 3.09 6.00 -9.69
N SER A 197 3.90 6.76 -8.96
CA SER A 197 5.35 6.62 -8.97
C SER A 197 5.80 5.27 -8.40
N ALA A 198 5.19 4.83 -7.30
CA ALA A 198 5.52 3.55 -6.68
C ALA A 198 5.11 2.35 -7.56
N ILE A 199 3.90 2.39 -8.15
CA ILE A 199 3.44 1.36 -9.10
C ILE A 199 4.44 1.19 -10.23
N ILE A 200 4.82 2.29 -10.89
CA ILE A 200 5.70 2.22 -12.06
C ILE A 200 7.11 1.75 -11.67
N LYS A 201 7.66 2.17 -10.54
CA LYS A 201 8.96 1.68 -10.06
C LYS A 201 8.93 0.16 -9.87
N LEU A 202 7.92 -0.37 -9.19
CA LEU A 202 7.77 -1.80 -8.97
C LEU A 202 7.58 -2.57 -10.29
N LEU A 203 6.77 -2.06 -11.23
CA LEU A 203 6.59 -2.71 -12.53
C LEU A 203 7.88 -2.71 -13.38
N ILE A 204 8.69 -1.66 -13.31
CA ILE A 204 10.02 -1.61 -13.96
C ILE A 204 10.94 -2.68 -13.35
N GLU A 205 10.94 -2.85 -12.03
CA GLU A 205 11.70 -3.90 -11.35
C GLU A 205 11.24 -5.31 -11.80
N LEU A 206 9.93 -5.49 -12.02
CA LEU A 206 9.35 -6.72 -12.55
C LEU A 206 9.58 -6.92 -14.06
N GLY A 207 10.25 -5.98 -14.75
CA GLY A 207 10.65 -6.12 -16.15
C GLY A 207 9.91 -5.25 -17.15
N LEU A 208 9.04 -4.33 -16.72
CA LEU A 208 8.36 -3.38 -17.61
C LEU A 208 9.38 -2.44 -18.28
N LYS A 209 9.34 -2.35 -19.63
CA LYS A 209 10.28 -1.55 -20.40
C LYS A 209 9.67 -0.31 -21.01
N ASN A 210 8.40 -0.37 -21.43
CA ASN A 210 7.75 0.72 -22.14
C ASN A 210 6.57 1.28 -21.32
N VAL A 211 6.78 2.42 -20.70
CA VAL A 211 5.78 3.11 -19.88
C VAL A 211 5.81 4.61 -20.09
N ILE A 212 4.63 5.20 -20.16
CA ILE A 212 4.42 6.66 -20.23
C ILE A 212 3.55 7.06 -19.05
N MET A 213 4.06 7.94 -18.21
CA MET A 213 3.28 8.56 -17.14
C MET A 213 2.67 9.88 -17.62
N CYS A 214 1.45 10.16 -17.16
CA CYS A 214 0.74 11.40 -17.43
C CYS A 214 0.37 12.12 -16.13
N ASP A 215 0.44 13.43 -16.16
CA ASP A 215 -0.20 14.31 -15.18
C ASP A 215 -1.26 15.18 -15.87
N ARG A 216 -1.81 16.18 -15.18
CA ARG A 216 -2.85 17.08 -15.72
C ARG A 216 -2.43 17.83 -17.00
N LYS A 217 -1.12 17.94 -17.27
CA LYS A 217 -0.58 18.60 -18.47
C LYS A 217 -0.25 17.61 -19.60
N GLY A 218 -0.54 16.31 -19.41
CA GLY A 218 -0.23 15.25 -20.38
C GLY A 218 1.01 14.45 -20.03
N ALA A 219 1.64 13.87 -21.04
CA ALA A 219 2.77 12.97 -20.90
C ALA A 219 3.97 13.61 -20.21
N ILE A 220 4.58 12.85 -19.30
CA ILE A 220 5.82 13.19 -18.60
C ILE A 220 6.98 12.59 -19.39
N TYR A 221 8.00 13.41 -19.67
CA TYR A 221 9.23 13.01 -20.35
C TYR A 221 10.40 13.86 -19.88
N GLU A 222 11.60 13.36 -20.04
CA GLU A 222 12.83 14.06 -19.67
C GLU A 222 13.02 15.35 -20.46
N GLY A 223 13.15 16.48 -19.76
CA GLY A 223 13.26 17.82 -20.32
C GLY A 223 11.92 18.55 -20.47
N ARG A 224 10.76 17.97 -20.09
CA ARG A 224 9.49 18.69 -20.01
C ARG A 224 9.57 19.78 -18.95
N GLU A 225 9.17 21.00 -19.32
CA GLU A 225 9.15 22.13 -18.38
C GLU A 225 8.10 21.97 -17.27
N GLY A 226 8.41 22.51 -16.09
CA GLY A 226 7.49 22.55 -14.95
C GLY A 226 7.29 21.22 -14.21
N LEU A 227 8.23 20.29 -14.33
CA LEU A 227 8.29 19.10 -13.49
C LEU A 227 8.85 19.48 -12.12
N ASN A 228 8.24 18.95 -11.06
CA ASN A 228 8.89 18.92 -9.75
C ASN A 228 9.95 17.83 -9.70
N GLU A 229 10.75 17.79 -8.63
CA GLU A 229 11.87 16.86 -8.48
C GLU A 229 11.44 15.39 -8.65
N GLU A 230 10.36 14.96 -8.02
CA GLU A 230 9.88 13.57 -8.10
C GLU A 230 9.42 13.20 -9.52
N LYS A 231 8.69 14.09 -10.19
CA LYS A 231 8.32 13.87 -11.59
C LYS A 231 9.53 13.88 -12.53
N ALA A 232 10.55 14.67 -12.24
CA ALA A 232 11.79 14.66 -13.01
C ALA A 232 12.54 13.32 -12.83
N LYS A 233 12.58 12.75 -11.61
CA LYS A 233 13.11 11.41 -11.38
C LYS A 233 12.34 10.35 -12.18
N MET A 234 11.01 10.44 -12.20
CA MET A 234 10.19 9.51 -13.00
C MET A 234 10.39 9.70 -14.51
N ALA A 235 10.53 10.93 -14.98
CA ALA A 235 10.80 11.23 -16.39
C ALA A 235 12.12 10.60 -16.88
N ALA A 236 13.12 10.48 -16.01
CA ALA A 236 14.41 9.89 -16.34
C ALA A 236 14.36 8.37 -16.57
N ILE A 237 13.38 7.68 -15.99
CA ILE A 237 13.25 6.21 -16.06
C ILE A 237 12.06 5.74 -16.92
N THR A 238 11.20 6.65 -17.35
CA THR A 238 10.00 6.36 -18.17
C THR A 238 10.06 7.08 -19.51
N ASN A 239 9.14 6.77 -20.42
CA ASN A 239 8.95 7.49 -21.69
C ASN A 239 10.26 7.77 -22.44
N ARG A 240 11.04 6.73 -22.69
CA ARG A 240 12.39 6.82 -23.29
C ARG A 240 12.39 7.50 -24.66
N GLU A 241 11.27 7.40 -25.39
CA GLU A 241 11.09 8.04 -26.70
C GLU A 241 10.67 9.51 -26.61
N LYS A 242 10.49 10.04 -25.39
CA LYS A 242 10.06 11.41 -25.10
C LYS A 242 8.77 11.78 -25.83
N GLN A 243 7.83 10.83 -25.94
CA GLN A 243 6.53 11.05 -26.53
C GLN A 243 5.77 12.13 -25.75
N ALA A 244 5.45 13.23 -26.43
CA ALA A 244 4.63 14.31 -25.90
C ALA A 244 3.15 14.12 -26.28
N GLY A 245 2.25 14.83 -25.62
CA GLY A 245 0.83 14.84 -25.93
C GLY A 245 -0.07 14.68 -24.71
N SER A 246 -1.38 14.71 -24.96
CA SER A 246 -2.40 14.46 -23.96
C SER A 246 -2.46 12.97 -23.57
N LEU A 247 -3.22 12.65 -22.52
CA LEU A 247 -3.51 11.26 -22.16
C LEU A 247 -4.10 10.48 -23.35
N ALA A 248 -5.03 11.09 -24.10
CA ALA A 248 -5.65 10.48 -25.27
C ALA A 248 -4.64 10.17 -26.40
N ASP A 249 -3.62 11.01 -26.57
CA ASP A 249 -2.60 10.79 -27.60
C ASP A 249 -1.70 9.61 -27.26
N VAL A 250 -1.27 9.49 -26.01
CA VAL A 250 -0.34 8.43 -25.60
C VAL A 250 -1.02 7.08 -25.36
N LEU A 251 -2.34 7.07 -25.11
CA LEU A 251 -3.14 5.85 -24.99
C LEU A 251 -3.27 5.10 -26.32
N LYS A 252 -3.09 5.75 -27.45
CA LYS A 252 -3.13 5.08 -28.77
C LYS A 252 -2.12 3.95 -28.84
N GLY A 253 -2.64 2.74 -29.07
CA GLY A 253 -1.83 1.50 -29.14
C GLY A 253 -1.24 1.05 -27.79
N ALA A 254 -1.69 1.57 -26.65
CA ALA A 254 -1.29 1.08 -25.35
C ALA A 254 -1.99 -0.24 -25.02
N ASP A 255 -1.26 -1.20 -24.44
CA ASP A 255 -1.78 -2.49 -23.99
C ASP A 255 -2.47 -2.39 -22.63
N VAL A 256 -1.95 -1.53 -21.76
CA VAL A 256 -2.42 -1.38 -20.38
C VAL A 256 -2.60 0.09 -20.04
N PHE A 257 -3.73 0.40 -19.42
CA PHE A 257 -3.99 1.64 -18.73
C PHE A 257 -4.04 1.42 -17.21
N ILE A 258 -3.33 2.24 -16.45
CA ILE A 258 -3.41 2.28 -14.98
C ILE A 258 -3.73 3.71 -14.58
N GLY A 259 -4.80 3.90 -13.79
CA GLY A 259 -5.26 5.20 -13.32
C GLY A 259 -5.28 5.30 -11.81
N VAL A 260 -4.64 6.33 -11.25
CA VAL A 260 -4.72 6.77 -9.85
C VAL A 260 -4.83 8.30 -9.81
N SER A 261 -5.72 8.86 -10.63
CA SER A 261 -5.78 10.29 -10.90
C SER A 261 -7.11 10.94 -10.51
N ALA A 262 -8.03 11.07 -11.45
CA ALA A 262 -9.30 11.76 -11.25
C ALA A 262 -10.43 11.08 -12.02
N PRO A 263 -11.68 11.19 -11.51
CA PRO A 263 -12.85 10.63 -12.15
C PRO A 263 -13.03 11.07 -13.60
N GLY A 264 -13.45 10.12 -14.47
CA GLY A 264 -13.91 10.43 -15.81
C GLY A 264 -12.83 10.95 -16.77
N THR A 265 -11.56 10.73 -16.49
CA THR A 265 -10.45 11.18 -17.35
C THR A 265 -10.24 10.30 -18.59
N VAL A 266 -10.85 9.11 -18.64
CA VAL A 266 -10.79 8.18 -19.77
C VAL A 266 -12.19 7.98 -20.35
N THR A 267 -12.31 8.05 -21.68
CA THR A 267 -13.57 7.84 -22.40
C THR A 267 -13.59 6.51 -23.16
N GLU A 268 -14.79 6.03 -23.57
CA GLU A 268 -14.92 4.83 -24.42
C GLU A 268 -14.13 4.98 -25.75
N GLU A 269 -14.10 6.19 -26.32
CA GLU A 269 -13.35 6.49 -27.55
C GLU A 269 -11.85 6.31 -27.34
N MET A 270 -11.32 6.76 -26.19
CA MET A 270 -9.90 6.57 -25.86
C MET A 270 -9.57 5.08 -25.71
N VAL A 271 -10.41 4.29 -25.05
CA VAL A 271 -10.22 2.85 -24.92
C VAL A 271 -10.18 2.16 -26.28
N LYS A 272 -11.07 2.54 -27.22
CA LYS A 272 -11.10 2.00 -28.59
C LYS A 272 -9.83 2.27 -29.40
N THR A 273 -9.01 3.25 -28.99
CA THR A 273 -7.72 3.55 -29.66
C THR A 273 -6.55 2.75 -29.10
N MET A 274 -6.74 2.06 -27.98
CA MET A 274 -5.72 1.20 -27.37
C MET A 274 -5.44 -0.03 -28.24
N ALA A 275 -4.47 -0.84 -27.84
CA ALA A 275 -4.19 -2.12 -28.48
C ALA A 275 -5.40 -3.05 -28.39
N LYS A 276 -5.40 -4.13 -29.19
CA LYS A 276 -6.45 -5.17 -29.12
C LYS A 276 -6.48 -5.78 -27.73
N ASP A 277 -7.68 -6.02 -27.20
CA ASP A 277 -7.89 -6.65 -25.88
C ASP A 277 -7.13 -5.96 -24.73
N PRO A 278 -7.30 -4.63 -24.52
CA PRO A 278 -6.51 -3.90 -23.55
C PRO A 278 -6.91 -4.24 -22.09
N ILE A 279 -5.97 -4.06 -21.17
CA ILE A 279 -6.15 -4.21 -19.72
C ILE A 279 -6.29 -2.82 -19.10
N LEU A 280 -7.35 -2.58 -18.33
CA LEU A 280 -7.59 -1.29 -17.68
C LEU A 280 -7.73 -1.43 -16.16
N PHE A 281 -6.92 -0.67 -15.42
CA PHE A 281 -7.00 -0.51 -13.97
C PHE A 281 -7.33 0.93 -13.58
N PRO A 282 -8.60 1.38 -13.76
CA PRO A 282 -9.05 2.69 -13.32
C PRO A 282 -9.33 2.64 -11.81
N MET A 283 -8.38 3.11 -10.99
CA MET A 283 -8.39 2.94 -9.53
C MET A 283 -8.67 4.22 -8.75
N ALA A 284 -9.02 5.34 -9.41
CA ALA A 284 -9.42 6.55 -8.70
C ALA A 284 -10.66 6.30 -7.81
N ASN A 285 -10.63 6.82 -6.61
CA ASN A 285 -11.71 6.71 -5.62
C ASN A 285 -12.34 8.08 -5.32
N PRO A 286 -13.67 8.15 -5.06
CA PRO A 286 -14.67 7.05 -5.07
C PRO A 286 -15.19 6.69 -6.47
N VAL A 287 -14.89 7.50 -7.49
CA VAL A 287 -15.30 7.29 -8.88
C VAL A 287 -14.06 7.07 -9.73
N PRO A 288 -13.99 5.98 -10.51
CA PRO A 288 -12.82 5.66 -11.32
C PRO A 288 -12.67 6.57 -12.54
N GLU A 289 -11.52 6.52 -13.20
CA GLU A 289 -11.22 7.25 -14.44
C GLU A 289 -12.18 6.91 -15.59
N ILE A 290 -12.65 5.66 -15.61
CA ILE A 290 -13.74 5.17 -16.45
C ILE A 290 -14.48 4.09 -15.69
N MET A 291 -15.80 4.04 -15.78
CA MET A 291 -16.59 2.99 -15.17
C MET A 291 -16.31 1.63 -15.83
N PRO A 292 -16.20 0.53 -15.06
CA PRO A 292 -15.84 -0.80 -15.58
C PRO A 292 -16.73 -1.30 -16.72
N ASP A 293 -18.04 -1.09 -16.63
CA ASP A 293 -19.02 -1.44 -17.66
C ASP A 293 -18.78 -0.70 -18.98
N LEU A 294 -18.41 0.58 -18.92
CA LEU A 294 -18.06 1.38 -20.10
C LEU A 294 -16.73 0.92 -20.71
N ALA A 295 -15.73 0.60 -19.88
CA ALA A 295 -14.45 0.09 -20.34
C ALA A 295 -14.61 -1.27 -21.05
N MET A 296 -15.38 -2.19 -20.47
CA MET A 296 -15.69 -3.50 -21.07
C MET A 296 -16.46 -3.33 -22.38
N LYS A 297 -17.46 -2.48 -22.44
CA LYS A 297 -18.22 -2.15 -23.64
C LYS A 297 -17.33 -1.56 -24.75
N ALA A 298 -16.30 -0.81 -24.39
CA ALA A 298 -15.34 -0.22 -25.33
C ALA A 298 -14.31 -1.24 -25.85
N GLY A 299 -14.27 -2.46 -25.32
CA GLY A 299 -13.41 -3.56 -25.79
C GLY A 299 -12.28 -3.94 -24.84
N ALA A 300 -12.31 -3.53 -23.58
CA ALA A 300 -11.35 -3.99 -22.58
C ALA A 300 -11.47 -5.51 -22.36
N ALA A 301 -10.35 -6.23 -22.33
CA ALA A 301 -10.33 -7.67 -22.02
C ALA A 301 -10.41 -7.92 -20.52
N VAL A 302 -9.79 -7.07 -19.73
CA VAL A 302 -9.77 -7.16 -18.27
C VAL A 302 -9.93 -5.75 -17.69
N VAL A 303 -10.78 -5.63 -16.66
CA VAL A 303 -10.91 -4.40 -15.87
C VAL A 303 -10.78 -4.73 -14.38
N GLY A 304 -9.94 -3.99 -13.67
CA GLY A 304 -9.81 -4.03 -12.21
C GLY A 304 -9.93 -2.62 -11.62
N THR A 305 -10.55 -2.48 -10.46
CA THR A 305 -10.77 -1.17 -9.81
C THR A 305 -10.57 -1.27 -8.31
N GLY A 306 -10.42 -0.13 -7.63
CA GLY A 306 -10.40 -0.09 -6.16
C GLY A 306 -11.77 -0.34 -5.49
N ARG A 307 -12.86 -0.41 -6.27
CA ARG A 307 -14.23 -0.55 -5.75
C ARG A 307 -14.58 -2.00 -5.45
N SER A 308 -15.26 -2.22 -4.33
CA SER A 308 -15.72 -3.55 -3.88
C SER A 308 -17.00 -4.04 -4.56
N ASP A 309 -17.70 -3.17 -5.28
CA ASP A 309 -18.94 -3.50 -5.99
C ASP A 309 -18.72 -3.97 -7.43
N PHE A 310 -17.47 -4.13 -7.85
CA PHE A 310 -17.07 -4.68 -9.15
C PHE A 310 -16.09 -5.86 -8.97
N PRO A 311 -16.01 -6.77 -9.95
CA PRO A 311 -14.98 -7.80 -9.99
C PRO A 311 -13.56 -7.21 -9.98
N ASN A 312 -12.58 -8.05 -9.61
CA ASN A 312 -11.16 -7.66 -9.58
C ASN A 312 -10.90 -6.43 -8.70
N GLN A 313 -11.37 -6.45 -7.46
CA GLN A 313 -11.08 -5.38 -6.51
C GLN A 313 -9.58 -5.33 -6.20
N ILE A 314 -8.90 -4.27 -6.66
CA ILE A 314 -7.50 -3.99 -6.36
C ILE A 314 -7.45 -3.22 -5.04
N ASN A 315 -7.20 -3.93 -3.94
CA ASN A 315 -7.26 -3.38 -2.58
C ASN A 315 -6.00 -3.71 -1.78
N ASN A 316 -5.40 -2.70 -1.17
CA ASN A 316 -4.17 -2.80 -0.38
C ASN A 316 -4.26 -3.80 0.78
N VAL A 317 -5.46 -4.15 1.24
CA VAL A 317 -5.67 -5.15 2.30
C VAL A 317 -5.10 -6.53 1.94
N LEU A 318 -4.93 -6.82 0.66
CA LEU A 318 -4.24 -8.03 0.19
C LEU A 318 -2.73 -8.00 0.45
N ALA A 319 -2.15 -6.80 0.64
CA ALA A 319 -0.70 -6.62 0.72
C ALA A 319 -0.20 -6.32 2.13
N PHE A 320 -0.55 -5.12 2.67
CA PHE A 320 0.12 -4.59 3.85
C PHE A 320 0.05 -5.49 5.10
N PRO A 321 -1.06 -6.20 5.41
CA PRO A 321 -1.10 -7.01 6.62
C PRO A 321 -0.11 -8.17 6.57
N GLY A 322 -0.06 -8.87 5.43
CA GLY A 322 0.87 -9.96 5.18
C GLY A 322 2.32 -9.50 5.10
N ILE A 323 2.58 -8.33 4.48
CA ILE A 323 3.92 -7.73 4.40
C ILE A 323 4.45 -7.43 5.81
N PHE A 324 3.66 -6.76 6.65
CA PHE A 324 4.07 -6.49 8.03
C PHE A 324 4.20 -7.75 8.87
N ARG A 325 3.30 -8.73 8.70
CA ARG A 325 3.43 -10.02 9.38
C ARG A 325 4.77 -10.68 9.05
N GLY A 326 5.11 -10.78 7.77
CA GLY A 326 6.39 -11.37 7.34
C GLY A 326 7.61 -10.57 7.83
N ALA A 327 7.55 -9.24 7.80
CA ALA A 327 8.62 -8.38 8.28
C ALA A 327 8.82 -8.49 9.82
N LEU A 328 7.72 -8.51 10.59
CA LEU A 328 7.77 -8.65 12.05
C LEU A 328 8.26 -10.02 12.48
N ASP A 329 7.88 -11.09 11.79
CA ASP A 329 8.28 -12.47 12.11
C ASP A 329 9.79 -12.68 12.03
N VAL A 330 10.48 -11.89 11.20
CA VAL A 330 11.94 -11.97 11.05
C VAL A 330 12.65 -10.76 11.64
N ARG A 331 11.95 -9.92 12.40
CA ARG A 331 12.47 -8.66 12.95
C ARG A 331 13.21 -7.84 11.88
N ALA A 332 12.57 -7.67 10.72
CA ALA A 332 13.19 -6.95 9.62
C ALA A 332 13.48 -5.49 10.01
N LYS A 333 14.60 -4.96 9.55
CA LYS A 333 14.98 -3.55 9.73
C LYS A 333 14.41 -2.64 8.65
N ASP A 334 13.97 -3.22 7.53
CA ASP A 334 13.38 -2.51 6.38
C ASP A 334 12.39 -3.43 5.66
N ILE A 335 11.46 -2.84 4.92
CA ILE A 335 10.69 -3.48 3.86
C ILE A 335 11.22 -2.89 2.55
N ASN A 336 12.01 -3.69 1.82
CA ASN A 336 12.69 -3.27 0.59
C ASN A 336 11.91 -3.66 -0.68
N ASP A 337 12.35 -3.14 -1.84
CA ASP A 337 11.70 -3.39 -3.12
C ASP A 337 11.63 -4.88 -3.49
N PRO A 338 12.67 -5.73 -3.32
CA PRO A 338 12.55 -7.17 -3.50
C PRO A 338 11.47 -7.84 -2.63
N MET A 339 11.25 -7.39 -1.41
CA MET A 339 10.16 -7.89 -0.55
C MET A 339 8.79 -7.51 -1.09
N ASN A 340 8.64 -6.29 -1.64
CA ASN A 340 7.42 -5.84 -2.31
C ASN A 340 7.13 -6.66 -3.58
N ALA A 341 8.16 -6.92 -4.40
CA ALA A 341 8.04 -7.78 -5.57
C ALA A 341 7.62 -9.21 -5.20
N ALA A 342 8.21 -9.78 -4.15
CA ALA A 342 7.85 -11.10 -3.64
C ALA A 342 6.39 -11.15 -3.15
N ALA A 343 5.92 -10.11 -2.48
CA ALA A 343 4.52 -10.00 -2.04
C ALA A 343 3.57 -9.96 -3.25
N ALA A 344 3.90 -9.21 -4.31
CA ALA A 344 3.09 -9.15 -5.53
C ALA A 344 3.00 -10.53 -6.20
N HIS A 345 4.11 -11.24 -6.33
CA HIS A 345 4.13 -12.61 -6.86
C HIS A 345 3.35 -13.59 -5.97
N ALA A 346 3.47 -13.47 -4.65
CA ALA A 346 2.74 -14.34 -3.71
C ALA A 346 1.23 -14.19 -3.86
N ILE A 347 0.73 -12.95 -3.96
CA ILE A 347 -0.69 -12.67 -4.18
C ILE A 347 -1.13 -13.22 -5.54
N ALA A 348 -0.39 -12.94 -6.62
CA ALA A 348 -0.73 -13.38 -7.96
C ALA A 348 -0.79 -14.92 -8.06
N ASN A 349 0.15 -15.62 -7.45
CA ASN A 349 0.26 -17.07 -7.53
C ASN A 349 -0.78 -17.84 -6.69
N LEU A 350 -1.64 -17.15 -5.92
CA LEU A 350 -2.76 -17.79 -5.24
C LEU A 350 -3.86 -18.25 -6.19
N ILE A 351 -3.92 -17.68 -7.39
CA ILE A 351 -4.85 -18.07 -8.44
C ILE A 351 -4.09 -18.95 -9.44
N ASP A 352 -4.54 -20.18 -9.62
CA ASP A 352 -3.98 -21.08 -10.63
C ASP A 352 -4.26 -20.54 -12.04
N GLU A 353 -3.35 -20.73 -12.98
CA GLU A 353 -3.53 -20.25 -14.37
C GLU A 353 -4.83 -20.78 -15.02
N SER A 354 -5.24 -21.98 -14.67
CA SER A 354 -6.49 -22.58 -15.13
C SER A 354 -7.76 -21.92 -14.58
N GLU A 355 -7.64 -21.16 -13.48
CA GLU A 355 -8.75 -20.43 -12.84
C GLU A 355 -8.85 -18.98 -13.31
N LEU A 356 -7.82 -18.46 -13.99
CA LEU A 356 -7.80 -17.08 -14.45
C LEU A 356 -8.93 -16.80 -15.44
N ARG A 357 -9.65 -15.71 -15.19
CA ARG A 357 -10.74 -15.21 -16.03
C ARG A 357 -10.70 -13.68 -16.06
N ALA A 358 -11.38 -13.08 -17.01
CA ALA A 358 -11.49 -11.63 -17.13
C ALA A 358 -12.02 -10.95 -15.85
N ASP A 359 -12.84 -11.64 -15.08
CA ASP A 359 -13.45 -11.19 -13.83
C ASP A 359 -12.78 -11.78 -12.56
N TYR A 360 -11.68 -12.54 -12.71
CA TYR A 360 -10.95 -13.15 -11.59
C TYR A 360 -9.45 -13.22 -11.88
N ILE A 361 -8.75 -12.09 -11.67
CA ILE A 361 -7.30 -11.94 -11.85
C ILE A 361 -6.57 -11.61 -10.54
N ILE A 362 -7.30 -11.35 -9.47
CA ILE A 362 -6.78 -11.07 -8.15
C ILE A 362 -7.65 -11.80 -7.10
N PRO A 363 -7.07 -12.38 -6.03
CA PRO A 363 -7.87 -13.10 -5.03
C PRO A 363 -8.80 -12.15 -4.28
N ASP A 364 -9.86 -12.73 -3.70
CA ASP A 364 -10.75 -12.01 -2.79
C ASP A 364 -9.99 -11.58 -1.53
N PRO A 365 -10.24 -10.38 -0.99
CA PRO A 365 -9.61 -9.92 0.26
C PRO A 365 -9.80 -10.86 1.46
N PHE A 366 -10.86 -11.65 1.47
CA PHE A 366 -11.15 -12.63 2.51
C PHE A 366 -10.60 -14.04 2.24
N ASP A 367 -9.81 -14.22 1.20
CA ASP A 367 -9.13 -15.51 0.96
C ASP A 367 -8.12 -15.79 2.08
N PRO A 368 -8.32 -16.84 2.89
CA PRO A 368 -7.49 -17.11 4.07
C PRO A 368 -6.04 -17.44 3.73
N ARG A 369 -5.74 -17.80 2.48
CA ARG A 369 -4.40 -18.13 2.00
C ARG A 369 -3.50 -16.90 1.86
N VAL A 370 -4.09 -15.70 1.70
CA VAL A 370 -3.34 -14.46 1.42
C VAL A 370 -2.32 -14.16 2.50
N LYS A 371 -2.73 -14.17 3.77
CA LYS A 371 -1.85 -13.86 4.91
C LYS A 371 -0.59 -14.73 4.91
N GLU A 372 -0.77 -16.04 4.83
CA GLU A 372 0.33 -17.00 4.91
C GLU A 372 1.26 -16.89 3.69
N ALA A 373 0.69 -16.81 2.48
CA ALA A 373 1.48 -16.71 1.26
C ALA A 373 2.34 -15.44 1.22
N VAL A 374 1.75 -14.29 1.53
CA VAL A 374 2.46 -13.01 1.52
C VAL A 374 3.51 -12.95 2.62
N SER A 375 3.16 -13.32 3.86
CA SER A 375 4.10 -13.25 4.99
C SER A 375 5.29 -14.20 4.80
N ALA A 376 5.06 -15.41 4.33
CA ALA A 376 6.14 -16.36 4.04
C ALA A 376 7.09 -15.87 2.94
N ALA A 377 6.55 -15.31 1.85
CA ALA A 377 7.35 -14.76 0.75
C ALA A 377 8.20 -13.57 1.21
N VAL A 378 7.60 -12.65 1.95
CA VAL A 378 8.27 -11.47 2.49
C VAL A 378 9.37 -11.86 3.48
N ALA A 379 9.09 -12.76 4.44
CA ALA A 379 10.06 -13.24 5.41
C ALA A 379 11.25 -13.94 4.74
N LYS A 380 10.99 -14.74 3.71
CA LYS A 380 12.04 -15.41 2.92
C LYS A 380 12.97 -14.38 2.28
N VAL A 381 12.42 -13.41 1.54
CA VAL A 381 13.21 -12.41 0.83
C VAL A 381 13.90 -11.45 1.79
N ALA A 382 13.29 -11.14 2.95
CA ALA A 382 13.96 -10.38 4.00
C ALA A 382 15.26 -11.04 4.47
N ARG A 383 15.27 -12.38 4.62
CA ARG A 383 16.49 -13.14 4.95
C ARG A 383 17.49 -13.13 3.80
N GLU A 384 17.05 -13.33 2.57
CA GLU A 384 17.90 -13.35 1.37
C GLU A 384 18.59 -12.00 1.12
N THR A 385 17.92 -10.90 1.40
CA THR A 385 18.42 -9.52 1.21
C THR A 385 19.16 -8.97 2.43
N GLY A 386 19.23 -9.72 3.54
CA GLY A 386 19.86 -9.26 4.78
C GLY A 386 19.06 -8.18 5.52
N ALA A 387 17.78 -8.03 5.22
CA ALA A 387 16.88 -7.16 5.97
C ALA A 387 16.43 -7.79 7.30
N ALA A 388 16.36 -9.12 7.37
CA ALA A 388 16.00 -9.87 8.57
C ALA A 388 17.11 -9.82 9.65
N ARG A 389 16.69 -9.91 10.92
CA ARG A 389 17.60 -10.05 12.09
C ARG A 389 17.58 -11.46 12.68
N ILE A 390 16.52 -12.24 12.40
CA ILE A 390 16.37 -13.62 12.87
C ILE A 390 15.85 -14.54 11.77
#